data_9494f8c933326c135c00153012d06925
#
_entry.id   9494f8c933326c135c00153012d06925
#
_cell.length_a   1.000
_cell.length_b   1.000
_cell.length_c   1.000
_cell.angle_alpha   90.00
_cell.angle_beta   90.00
_cell.angle_gamma   90.00
#
_symmetry.space_group_name_H-M   'P 1'
#
loop_
_entity.id
_entity.type
_entity.pdbx_description
1 polymer ?
#
loop_
_entity_poly.entity_id
_entity_poly.type
_entity_poly.pdbx_seq_one_letter_code
_entity_poly.pdbx_strand_id
1 'polypeptide(L)'
;VHNPYSTPGGWGFSDVNTMNPDVDDTTAALRAIRQAAAKETALRHAWDRANQWLFSMQNDDGGFAAFEKNVSSRFWRYLPIEGAEFLLMDPSTADLTGRTLEYFGTFAGLTKDQRAVSRAVDWLLSHQERNGSWYGRWGICYIYGTWAAITGLTAVGVPAHHPALQKAVRWLLSIQNDDGGWGESCKSDGAKTYVPLGDSTPVHTAWALDALVAAAERPTPEMKAGFRALFRLLHHPDWTASYPVGQGMADAFYIHYHSYRYIFPLLALAHYEQKFGPLDD
;
A
#
# COMPACT_ATOMS: atom_id res chain seq x y z
N VAL A 1 -24.43 2.48 1.42
CA VAL A 1 -24.29 1.64 2.60
C VAL A 1 -23.49 0.42 2.24
N HIS A 2 -22.37 0.33 2.82
CA HIS A 2 -21.21 -0.38 2.34
C HIS A 2 -21.11 -1.80 2.90
N ASN A 3 -21.68 -2.04 4.06
CA ASN A 3 -21.84 -3.37 4.64
C ASN A 3 -23.00 -3.33 5.66
N PRO A 4 -24.19 -3.86 5.34
CA PRO A 4 -25.35 -3.82 6.21
C PRO A 4 -25.18 -4.65 7.51
N TYR A 5 -24.16 -5.48 7.58
CA TYR A 5 -23.87 -6.33 8.73
C TYR A 5 -22.77 -5.76 9.65
N SER A 6 -22.21 -4.59 9.32
CA SER A 6 -21.18 -3.95 10.13
C SER A 6 -21.79 -2.93 11.10
N THR A 7 -21.20 -2.82 12.28
CA THR A 7 -21.42 -1.68 13.16
C THR A 7 -20.59 -0.50 12.73
N PRO A 8 -21.05 0.76 12.87
CA PRO A 8 -20.24 1.93 12.57
C PRO A 8 -18.95 1.97 13.36
N GLY A 9 -17.83 2.29 12.72
CA GLY A 9 -16.52 2.31 13.39
C GLY A 9 -15.36 2.76 12.50
N GLY A 10 -15.54 2.78 11.17
CA GLY A 10 -14.49 3.22 10.24
C GLY A 10 -14.36 4.74 10.15
N TRP A 11 -13.22 5.20 9.66
CA TRP A 11 -12.93 6.59 9.32
C TRP A 11 -13.03 6.81 7.82
N GLY A 12 -13.49 7.98 7.41
CA GLY A 12 -13.50 8.42 6.02
C GLY A 12 -12.39 9.42 5.74
N PHE A 13 -12.21 9.72 4.46
CA PHE A 13 -11.14 10.56 3.92
C PHE A 13 -11.07 11.99 4.49
N SER A 14 -12.18 12.54 4.98
CA SER A 14 -12.21 13.89 5.54
C SER A 14 -13.35 14.09 6.54
N ASP A 15 -13.25 15.14 7.33
CA ASP A 15 -14.28 15.55 8.31
C ASP A 15 -15.65 15.80 7.69
N VAL A 16 -15.71 16.15 6.40
CA VAL A 16 -16.97 16.37 5.67
C VAL A 16 -17.49 15.11 4.98
N ASN A 17 -16.73 14.04 4.94
CA ASN A 17 -17.10 12.74 4.34
C ASN A 17 -17.06 11.59 5.33
N THR A 18 -17.62 11.80 6.50
CA THR A 18 -17.69 10.76 7.57
C THR A 18 -18.71 9.65 7.29
N MET A 19 -19.57 9.85 6.29
CA MET A 19 -20.60 8.88 5.90
C MET A 19 -20.06 7.74 5.02
N ASN A 20 -18.88 7.91 4.44
CA ASN A 20 -18.24 6.93 3.58
C ASN A 20 -16.88 6.55 4.16
N PRO A 21 -16.84 5.74 5.23
CA PRO A 21 -15.61 5.23 5.78
C PRO A 21 -14.95 4.30 4.76
N ASP A 22 -13.63 4.29 4.73
CA ASP A 22 -12.86 3.40 3.88
C ASP A 22 -11.79 2.64 4.65
N VAL A 23 -11.31 1.58 4.03
CA VAL A 23 -10.36 0.65 4.66
C VAL A 23 -8.99 1.30 4.86
N ASP A 24 -8.51 2.13 3.91
CA ASP A 24 -7.17 2.74 4.01
C ASP A 24 -7.14 3.82 5.09
N ASP A 25 -8.08 4.76 5.07
CA ASP A 25 -8.16 5.82 6.09
C ASP A 25 -8.43 5.24 7.49
N THR A 26 -9.24 4.19 7.58
CA THR A 26 -9.46 3.49 8.86
C THR A 26 -8.16 2.86 9.37
N THR A 27 -7.37 2.19 8.53
CA THR A 27 -6.09 1.61 8.97
C THR A 27 -5.09 2.70 9.35
N ALA A 28 -5.06 3.84 8.63
CA ALA A 28 -4.21 4.98 8.95
C ALA A 28 -4.59 5.62 10.29
N ALA A 29 -5.88 5.84 10.53
CA ALA A 29 -6.37 6.37 11.81
C ALA A 29 -6.06 5.42 12.98
N LEU A 30 -6.26 4.11 12.81
CA LEU A 30 -5.92 3.10 13.80
C LEU A 30 -4.43 3.11 14.15
N ARG A 31 -3.54 3.26 13.17
CA ARG A 31 -2.08 3.43 13.41
C ARG A 31 -1.80 4.68 14.24
N ALA A 32 -2.43 5.80 13.89
CA ALA A 32 -2.22 7.09 14.55
C ALA A 32 -2.67 7.08 16.01
N ILE A 33 -3.82 6.50 16.33
CA ILE A 33 -4.37 6.51 17.69
C ILE A 33 -3.88 5.37 18.59
N ARG A 34 -3.13 4.39 18.08
CA ARG A 34 -2.73 3.19 18.83
C ARG A 34 -2.15 3.47 20.20
N GLN A 35 -1.19 4.39 20.29
CA GLN A 35 -0.53 4.69 21.56
C GLN A 35 -1.46 5.41 22.55
N ALA A 36 -2.29 6.31 22.06
CA ALA A 36 -3.30 7.00 22.86
C ALA A 36 -4.40 6.06 23.31
N ALA A 37 -4.88 5.16 22.45
CA ALA A 37 -5.87 4.12 22.78
C ALA A 37 -5.40 3.17 23.89
N ALA A 38 -4.10 3.00 24.08
CA ALA A 38 -3.56 2.23 25.21
C ALA A 38 -3.74 2.94 26.56
N LYS A 39 -3.96 4.26 26.58
CA LYS A 39 -4.00 5.10 27.78
C LYS A 39 -5.39 5.69 28.07
N GLU A 40 -6.21 5.90 27.03
CA GLU A 40 -7.47 6.60 27.11
C GLU A 40 -8.66 5.69 26.74
N THR A 41 -9.61 5.53 27.66
CA THR A 41 -10.75 4.63 27.48
C THR A 41 -11.62 4.97 26.27
N ALA A 42 -11.87 6.27 26.01
CA ALA A 42 -12.68 6.69 24.86
C ALA A 42 -12.02 6.31 23.53
N LEU A 43 -10.69 6.52 23.41
CA LEU A 43 -9.93 6.13 22.24
C LEU A 43 -9.79 4.61 22.12
N ARG A 44 -9.72 3.89 23.23
CA ARG A 44 -9.77 2.42 23.25
C ARG A 44 -11.07 1.91 22.64
N HIS A 45 -12.22 2.46 23.05
CA HIS A 45 -13.51 2.08 22.48
C HIS A 45 -13.60 2.42 20.98
N ALA A 46 -13.05 3.56 20.55
CA ALA A 46 -13.00 3.92 19.13
C ALA A 46 -12.12 2.92 18.35
N TRP A 47 -10.94 2.58 18.89
CA TRP A 47 -10.02 1.61 18.32
C TRP A 47 -10.62 0.22 18.18
N ASP A 48 -11.32 -0.26 19.22
CA ASP A 48 -11.99 -1.56 19.22
C ASP A 48 -13.12 -1.62 18.17
N ARG A 49 -13.97 -0.57 18.08
CA ARG A 49 -15.03 -0.49 17.07
C ARG A 49 -14.49 -0.46 15.66
N ALA A 50 -13.40 0.28 15.43
CA ALA A 50 -12.79 0.37 14.11
C ALA A 50 -12.16 -0.95 13.68
N ASN A 51 -11.53 -1.69 14.59
CA ASN A 51 -11.06 -3.04 14.29
C ASN A 51 -12.21 -3.98 13.93
N GLN A 52 -13.32 -3.95 14.66
CA GLN A 52 -14.52 -4.75 14.33
C GLN A 52 -15.05 -4.39 12.94
N TRP A 53 -15.14 -3.09 12.64
CA TRP A 53 -15.55 -2.62 11.32
C TRP A 53 -14.58 -3.12 10.24
N LEU A 54 -13.28 -2.96 10.43
CA LEU A 54 -12.25 -3.37 9.48
C LEU A 54 -12.32 -4.88 9.17
N PHE A 55 -12.45 -5.73 10.19
CA PHE A 55 -12.65 -7.18 9.98
C PHE A 55 -13.94 -7.49 9.22
N SER A 56 -15.01 -6.72 9.45
CA SER A 56 -16.28 -6.91 8.74
C SER A 56 -16.19 -6.60 7.26
N MET A 57 -15.22 -5.78 6.85
CA MET A 57 -14.99 -5.35 5.46
C MET A 57 -14.19 -6.35 4.63
N GLN A 58 -13.63 -7.40 5.24
CA GLN A 58 -12.94 -8.43 4.46
C GLN A 58 -13.90 -9.12 3.48
N ASN A 59 -13.56 -9.12 2.20
CA ASN A 59 -14.32 -9.77 1.14
C ASN A 59 -14.30 -11.30 1.28
N ASP A 60 -15.26 -11.95 0.62
CA ASP A 60 -15.36 -13.40 0.63
C ASP A 60 -14.20 -14.08 -0.10
N ASP A 61 -13.52 -13.38 -0.99
CA ASP A 61 -12.28 -13.83 -1.64
C ASP A 61 -11.05 -13.77 -0.72
N GLY A 62 -11.15 -13.09 0.43
CA GLY A 62 -10.08 -12.92 1.41
C GLY A 62 -9.36 -11.58 1.36
N GLY A 63 -9.48 -10.82 0.28
CA GLY A 63 -8.88 -9.50 0.13
C GLY A 63 -9.70 -8.38 0.76
N PHE A 64 -9.23 -7.14 0.60
CA PHE A 64 -9.89 -5.93 1.06
C PHE A 64 -10.12 -4.96 -0.11
N ALA A 65 -11.33 -4.40 -0.16
CA ALA A 65 -11.73 -3.30 -1.02
C ALA A 65 -11.70 -1.98 -0.25
N ALA A 66 -11.96 -0.85 -0.92
CA ALA A 66 -11.93 0.46 -0.27
C ALA A 66 -13.18 0.73 0.58
N PHE A 67 -14.35 0.72 -0.04
CA PHE A 67 -15.59 1.25 0.53
C PHE A 67 -16.68 0.20 0.76
N GLU A 68 -16.73 -0.84 -0.08
CA GLU A 68 -17.85 -1.77 -0.14
C GLU A 68 -17.41 -3.22 -0.14
N LYS A 69 -18.11 -4.03 0.64
CA LYS A 69 -17.82 -5.46 0.73
C LYS A 69 -18.47 -6.22 -0.42
N ASN A 70 -17.69 -7.09 -1.11
CA ASN A 70 -18.16 -8.00 -2.15
C ASN A 70 -18.80 -7.33 -3.38
N VAL A 71 -18.42 -6.10 -3.70
CA VAL A 71 -18.89 -5.36 -4.87
C VAL A 71 -17.92 -5.54 -6.04
N SER A 72 -17.89 -6.74 -6.62
CA SER A 72 -16.94 -7.12 -7.69
C SER A 72 -17.61 -7.78 -8.88
N SER A 73 -18.91 -7.55 -9.10
CA SER A 73 -19.65 -8.20 -10.19
C SER A 73 -19.13 -7.78 -11.57
N ARG A 74 -18.57 -8.74 -12.31
CA ARG A 74 -18.10 -8.52 -13.69
C ARG A 74 -19.21 -8.12 -14.66
N PHE A 75 -20.48 -8.23 -14.29
CA PHE A 75 -21.63 -7.80 -15.10
C PHE A 75 -21.53 -6.32 -15.50
N TRP A 76 -21.01 -5.46 -14.62
CA TRP A 76 -20.87 -4.03 -14.86
C TRP A 76 -19.91 -3.68 -16.00
N ARG A 77 -18.98 -4.57 -16.37
CA ARG A 77 -18.08 -4.43 -17.53
C ARG A 77 -18.81 -4.41 -18.88
N TYR A 78 -20.02 -4.93 -18.92
CA TYR A 78 -20.82 -5.00 -20.15
C TYR A 78 -21.74 -3.79 -20.33
N LEU A 79 -21.78 -2.87 -19.37
CA LEU A 79 -22.52 -1.63 -19.54
C LEU A 79 -21.79 -0.71 -20.51
N PRO A 80 -22.50 -0.11 -21.49
CA PRO A 80 -21.90 0.84 -22.43
C PRO A 80 -21.73 2.23 -21.78
N ILE A 81 -21.12 2.28 -20.61
CA ILE A 81 -20.85 3.48 -19.84
C ILE A 81 -19.35 3.51 -19.60
N GLU A 82 -18.68 4.53 -20.14
CA GLU A 82 -17.27 4.74 -19.92
C GLU A 82 -16.97 4.90 -18.42
N GLY A 83 -15.99 4.15 -17.91
CA GLY A 83 -15.64 4.17 -16.48
C GLY A 83 -16.62 3.42 -15.56
N ALA A 84 -17.67 2.73 -16.07
CA ALA A 84 -18.62 1.99 -15.24
C ALA A 84 -17.94 0.99 -14.29
N GLU A 85 -16.87 0.35 -14.74
CA GLU A 85 -16.08 -0.59 -13.94
C GLU A 85 -15.48 0.07 -12.69
N PHE A 86 -15.06 1.34 -12.79
CA PHE A 86 -14.48 2.07 -11.67
C PHE A 86 -15.54 2.67 -10.74
N LEU A 87 -16.67 3.08 -11.29
CA LEU A 87 -17.75 3.73 -10.55
C LEU A 87 -18.66 2.74 -9.81
N LEU A 88 -18.83 1.54 -10.37
CA LEU A 88 -19.81 0.55 -9.90
C LEU A 88 -19.18 -0.69 -9.27
N MET A 89 -17.84 -0.77 -9.22
CA MET A 89 -17.14 -1.91 -8.63
C MET A 89 -16.10 -1.44 -7.62
N ASP A 90 -16.05 -2.16 -6.51
CA ASP A 90 -15.03 -2.02 -5.48
C ASP A 90 -14.43 -3.40 -5.17
N PRO A 91 -13.54 -3.91 -6.05
CA PRO A 91 -12.93 -5.21 -5.87
C PRO A 91 -11.84 -5.17 -4.81
N SER A 92 -11.48 -6.34 -4.28
CA SER A 92 -10.25 -6.50 -3.50
C SER A 92 -9.04 -6.04 -4.32
N THR A 93 -8.12 -5.31 -3.68
CA THR A 93 -6.91 -4.80 -4.33
C THR A 93 -5.66 -5.11 -3.52
N ALA A 94 -4.52 -5.19 -4.19
CA ALA A 94 -3.27 -5.58 -3.53
C ALA A 94 -2.76 -4.51 -2.56
N ASP A 95 -2.94 -3.24 -2.91
CA ASP A 95 -2.57 -2.12 -2.04
C ASP A 95 -3.38 -2.12 -0.75
N LEU A 96 -4.71 -2.17 -0.81
CA LEU A 96 -5.55 -2.15 0.40
C LEU A 96 -5.38 -3.42 1.24
N THR A 97 -5.28 -4.58 0.59
CA THR A 97 -5.05 -5.84 1.29
C THR A 97 -3.68 -5.85 1.98
N GLY A 98 -2.63 -5.37 1.28
CA GLY A 98 -1.27 -5.27 1.83
C GLY A 98 -1.18 -4.29 3.00
N ARG A 99 -1.75 -3.09 2.85
CA ARG A 99 -1.76 -2.07 3.91
C ARG A 99 -2.57 -2.50 5.13
N THR A 100 -3.65 -3.25 4.92
CA THR A 100 -4.41 -3.85 6.02
C THR A 100 -3.60 -4.93 6.73
N LEU A 101 -2.89 -5.79 6.01
CA LEU A 101 -2.00 -6.78 6.61
C LEU A 101 -0.85 -6.14 7.38
N GLU A 102 -0.25 -5.06 6.86
CA GLU A 102 0.79 -4.31 7.57
C GLU A 102 0.25 -3.75 8.90
N TYR A 103 -0.96 -3.18 8.89
CA TYR A 103 -1.62 -2.75 10.11
C TYR A 103 -1.84 -3.94 11.07
N PHE A 104 -2.37 -5.04 10.59
CA PHE A 104 -2.62 -6.23 11.42
C PHE A 104 -1.34 -6.75 12.06
N GLY A 105 -0.26 -6.89 11.33
CA GLY A 105 1.00 -7.40 11.85
C GLY A 105 1.70 -6.42 12.78
N THR A 106 1.96 -5.22 12.30
CA THR A 106 2.81 -4.24 13.01
C THR A 106 2.09 -3.58 14.18
N PHE A 107 0.80 -3.29 14.05
CA PHE A 107 0.08 -2.47 15.03
C PHE A 107 -0.93 -3.25 15.87
N ALA A 108 -1.58 -4.28 15.31
CA ALA A 108 -2.55 -5.10 16.03
C ALA A 108 -1.94 -6.42 16.57
N GLY A 109 -0.69 -6.76 16.21
CA GLY A 109 0.00 -7.96 16.68
C GLY A 109 -0.57 -9.28 16.17
N LEU A 110 -1.24 -9.24 15.01
CA LEU A 110 -1.82 -10.42 14.38
C LEU A 110 -0.80 -11.07 13.42
N THR A 111 -0.91 -12.38 13.24
CA THR A 111 -0.05 -13.16 12.38
C THR A 111 -0.88 -13.98 11.39
N LYS A 112 -0.23 -14.60 10.42
CA LYS A 112 -0.86 -15.51 9.45
C LYS A 112 -1.59 -16.71 10.09
N ASP A 113 -1.45 -16.93 11.40
CA ASP A 113 -2.15 -18.01 12.10
C ASP A 113 -3.64 -17.67 12.35
N GLN A 114 -4.01 -16.39 12.33
CA GLN A 114 -5.40 -15.96 12.39
C GLN A 114 -6.07 -16.11 11.01
N ARG A 115 -7.27 -16.71 11.00
CA ARG A 115 -8.00 -17.04 9.76
C ARG A 115 -8.19 -15.84 8.82
N ALA A 116 -8.52 -14.67 9.32
CA ALA A 116 -8.71 -13.48 8.49
C ALA A 116 -7.39 -13.04 7.82
N VAL A 117 -6.30 -13.08 8.59
CA VAL A 117 -4.96 -12.76 8.08
C VAL A 117 -4.50 -13.79 7.05
N SER A 118 -4.65 -15.10 7.35
CA SER A 118 -4.30 -16.18 6.39
C SER A 118 -5.02 -16.00 5.05
N ARG A 119 -6.33 -15.72 5.07
CA ARG A 119 -7.10 -15.49 3.83
C ARG A 119 -6.59 -14.30 3.03
N ALA A 120 -6.21 -13.20 3.69
CA ALA A 120 -5.65 -12.04 3.01
C ALA A 120 -4.24 -12.31 2.45
N VAL A 121 -3.42 -13.09 3.15
CA VAL A 121 -2.13 -13.59 2.64
C VAL A 121 -2.35 -14.44 1.40
N ASP A 122 -3.25 -15.43 1.44
CA ASP A 122 -3.54 -16.31 0.31
C ASP A 122 -4.06 -15.52 -0.89
N TRP A 123 -4.90 -14.51 -0.64
CA TRP A 123 -5.38 -13.61 -1.68
C TRP A 123 -4.22 -12.86 -2.37
N LEU A 124 -3.33 -12.22 -1.61
CA LEU A 124 -2.16 -11.52 -2.17
C LEU A 124 -1.26 -12.47 -2.97
N LEU A 125 -0.94 -13.63 -2.42
CA LEU A 125 -0.06 -14.59 -3.08
C LEU A 125 -0.66 -15.08 -4.40
N SER A 126 -1.99 -15.28 -4.48
CA SER A 126 -2.67 -15.71 -5.69
C SER A 126 -2.85 -14.60 -6.75
N HIS A 127 -2.69 -13.33 -6.36
CA HIS A 127 -2.84 -12.16 -7.25
C HIS A 127 -1.50 -11.49 -7.62
N GLN A 128 -0.38 -12.17 -7.35
CA GLN A 128 0.92 -11.69 -7.82
C GLN A 128 1.02 -11.80 -9.34
N GLU A 129 1.44 -10.72 -9.99
CA GLU A 129 1.66 -10.68 -11.43
C GLU A 129 2.78 -11.65 -11.88
N ARG A 130 2.76 -12.05 -13.15
CA ARG A 130 3.76 -12.98 -13.70
C ARG A 130 5.18 -12.46 -13.58
N ASN A 131 5.40 -11.15 -13.61
CA ASN A 131 6.72 -10.53 -13.45
C ASN A 131 7.16 -10.44 -11.98
N GLY A 132 6.26 -10.63 -11.01
CA GLY A 132 6.53 -10.57 -9.58
C GLY A 132 5.99 -9.33 -8.87
N SER A 133 5.46 -8.36 -9.60
CA SER A 133 4.82 -7.17 -9.02
C SER A 133 3.40 -7.44 -8.56
N TRP A 134 2.78 -6.43 -7.95
CA TRP A 134 1.33 -6.32 -7.73
C TRP A 134 0.84 -4.97 -8.23
N TYR A 135 -0.33 -4.97 -8.85
CA TYR A 135 -1.01 -3.74 -9.25
C TYR A 135 -1.65 -3.06 -8.04
N GLY A 136 -1.40 -1.75 -7.87
CA GLY A 136 -2.07 -0.88 -6.91
C GLY A 136 -3.15 -0.04 -7.59
N ARG A 137 -4.35 0.02 -7.00
CA ARG A 137 -5.49 0.76 -7.55
C ARG A 137 -5.51 2.22 -7.14
N TRP A 138 -5.00 2.55 -5.93
CA TRP A 138 -5.11 3.88 -5.33
C TRP A 138 -3.82 4.69 -5.39
N GLY A 139 -2.72 4.05 -5.71
CA GLY A 139 -1.43 4.69 -6.01
C GLY A 139 -0.89 4.27 -7.36
N ILE A 140 0.04 5.03 -7.93
CA ILE A 140 0.73 4.74 -9.19
C ILE A 140 1.85 3.75 -8.92
N CYS A 141 1.82 2.65 -9.58
CA CYS A 141 0.78 1.61 -9.69
C CYS A 141 1.39 0.32 -9.18
N TYR A 142 2.39 -0.22 -9.95
CA TYR A 142 3.04 -1.49 -9.64
C TYR A 142 4.11 -1.37 -8.55
N ILE A 143 4.85 -0.24 -8.49
CA ILE A 143 5.76 0.03 -7.36
C ILE A 143 4.96 0.16 -6.07
N TYR A 144 3.87 0.93 -6.09
CA TYR A 144 2.98 1.11 -4.93
C TYR A 144 2.35 -0.20 -4.46
N GLY A 145 1.71 -0.93 -5.37
CA GLY A 145 1.06 -2.21 -5.04
C GLY A 145 2.05 -3.26 -4.54
N THR A 146 3.26 -3.29 -5.13
CA THR A 146 4.32 -4.21 -4.70
C THR A 146 4.87 -3.84 -3.33
N TRP A 147 5.06 -2.54 -3.05
CA TRP A 147 5.43 -2.05 -1.72
C TRP A 147 4.40 -2.48 -0.67
N ALA A 148 3.13 -2.21 -0.90
CA ALA A 148 2.06 -2.55 0.04
C ALA A 148 1.97 -4.07 0.28
N ALA A 149 2.11 -4.88 -0.77
CA ALA A 149 2.08 -6.33 -0.66
C ALA A 149 3.29 -6.87 0.13
N ILE A 150 4.51 -6.40 -0.15
CA ILE A 150 5.72 -6.86 0.54
C ILE A 150 5.67 -6.48 2.03
N THR A 151 5.38 -5.21 2.36
CA THR A 151 5.31 -4.74 3.75
C THR A 151 4.21 -5.45 4.52
N GLY A 152 3.05 -5.67 3.90
CA GLY A 152 1.95 -6.41 4.52
C GLY A 152 2.28 -7.88 4.78
N LEU A 153 2.81 -8.59 3.79
CA LEU A 153 3.16 -10.01 3.92
C LEU A 153 4.25 -10.23 4.97
N THR A 154 5.28 -9.38 4.99
CA THR A 154 6.36 -9.49 5.98
C THR A 154 5.90 -9.17 7.39
N ALA A 155 5.02 -8.17 7.55
CA ALA A 155 4.48 -7.77 8.85
C ALA A 155 3.72 -8.89 9.55
N VAL A 156 3.01 -9.75 8.81
CA VAL A 156 2.25 -10.88 9.38
C VAL A 156 3.03 -12.20 9.42
N GLY A 157 4.34 -12.16 9.16
CA GLY A 157 5.25 -13.30 9.34
C GLY A 157 5.40 -14.21 8.12
N VAL A 158 5.15 -13.73 6.91
CA VAL A 158 5.61 -14.42 5.70
C VAL A 158 7.13 -14.26 5.61
N PRO A 159 7.90 -15.35 5.57
CA PRO A 159 9.36 -15.28 5.66
C PRO A 159 9.98 -14.64 4.41
N ALA A 160 11.07 -13.89 4.59
CA ALA A 160 11.76 -13.18 3.51
C ALA A 160 12.16 -14.09 2.32
N HIS A 161 12.48 -15.36 2.59
CA HIS A 161 12.82 -16.34 1.57
C HIS A 161 11.62 -16.93 0.81
N HIS A 162 10.39 -16.50 1.11
CA HIS A 162 9.21 -16.97 0.40
C HIS A 162 9.32 -16.65 -1.11
N PRO A 163 9.01 -17.59 -2.03
CA PRO A 163 9.22 -17.42 -3.46
C PRO A 163 8.57 -16.16 -4.04
N ALA A 164 7.37 -15.80 -3.58
CA ALA A 164 6.68 -14.60 -4.04
C ALA A 164 7.43 -13.32 -3.63
N LEU A 165 7.92 -13.22 -2.38
CA LEU A 165 8.70 -12.07 -1.92
C LEU A 165 10.02 -11.97 -2.69
N GLN A 166 10.72 -13.07 -2.88
CA GLN A 166 11.96 -13.10 -3.65
C GLN A 166 11.75 -12.68 -5.12
N LYS A 167 10.61 -13.06 -5.70
CA LYS A 167 10.24 -12.67 -7.07
C LYS A 167 9.95 -11.16 -7.15
N ALA A 168 9.26 -10.60 -6.16
CA ALA A 168 8.96 -9.18 -6.08
C ALA A 168 10.24 -8.33 -5.88
N VAL A 169 11.13 -8.77 -5.01
CA VAL A 169 12.44 -8.12 -4.81
C VAL A 169 13.23 -8.09 -6.11
N ARG A 170 13.34 -9.23 -6.82
CA ARG A 170 14.02 -9.25 -8.13
C ARG A 170 13.38 -8.31 -9.14
N TRP A 171 12.04 -8.20 -9.15
CA TRP A 171 11.35 -7.28 -10.02
C TRP A 171 11.69 -5.82 -9.65
N LEU A 172 11.63 -5.42 -8.38
CA LEU A 172 12.00 -4.06 -7.95
C LEU A 172 13.45 -3.72 -8.36
N LEU A 173 14.38 -4.64 -8.16
CA LEU A 173 15.78 -4.44 -8.54
C LEU A 173 15.96 -4.33 -10.06
N SER A 174 15.14 -5.05 -10.85
CA SER A 174 15.22 -5.02 -12.32
C SER A 174 14.72 -3.72 -12.95
N ILE A 175 13.98 -2.91 -12.19
CA ILE A 175 13.44 -1.62 -12.64
C ILE A 175 14.11 -0.42 -11.93
N GLN A 176 15.17 -0.65 -11.16
CA GLN A 176 15.94 0.43 -10.56
C GLN A 176 16.62 1.25 -11.66
N ASN A 177 16.50 2.57 -11.62
CA ASN A 177 17.12 3.47 -12.57
C ASN A 177 18.64 3.55 -12.37
N ASP A 178 19.37 4.00 -13.38
CA ASP A 178 20.85 4.15 -13.35
C ASP A 178 21.31 5.11 -12.22
N ASP A 179 20.46 6.06 -11.85
CA ASP A 179 20.72 6.99 -10.74
C ASP A 179 20.55 6.36 -9.34
N GLY A 180 20.08 5.11 -9.28
CA GLY A 180 19.83 4.34 -8.09
C GLY A 180 18.42 4.47 -7.52
N GLY A 181 17.56 5.35 -8.05
CA GLY A 181 16.19 5.54 -7.60
C GLY A 181 15.16 4.75 -8.42
N TRP A 182 13.88 5.06 -8.22
CA TRP A 182 12.76 4.45 -8.93
C TRP A 182 11.74 5.50 -9.38
N GLY A 183 11.10 5.24 -10.53
CA GLY A 183 10.02 6.07 -11.04
C GLY A 183 9.08 5.29 -11.95
N GLU A 184 7.79 5.51 -11.77
CA GLU A 184 6.73 4.87 -12.53
C GLU A 184 5.83 5.90 -13.18
N SER A 185 5.47 5.69 -14.43
CA SER A 185 4.58 6.58 -15.19
C SER A 185 3.11 6.30 -14.82
N CYS A 186 2.30 7.37 -14.74
CA CYS A 186 0.84 7.25 -14.67
C CYS A 186 0.24 6.42 -15.82
N LYS A 187 0.94 6.30 -16.95
CA LYS A 187 0.54 5.43 -18.07
C LYS A 187 0.47 3.95 -17.71
N SER A 188 1.13 3.52 -16.60
CA SER A 188 1.07 2.15 -16.13
C SER A 188 -0.37 1.69 -15.85
N ASP A 189 -1.22 2.59 -15.38
CA ASP A 189 -2.60 2.26 -15.07
C ASP A 189 -3.41 1.93 -16.33
N GLY A 190 -3.41 2.79 -17.34
CA GLY A 190 -4.11 2.53 -18.60
C GLY A 190 -3.52 1.35 -19.36
N ALA A 191 -2.19 1.19 -19.35
CA ALA A 191 -1.51 0.08 -20.03
C ALA A 191 -1.69 -1.27 -19.31
N LYS A 192 -2.13 -1.28 -18.05
CA LYS A 192 -2.20 -2.47 -17.17
C LYS A 192 -0.89 -3.27 -17.13
N THR A 193 0.22 -2.54 -17.16
CA THR A 193 1.58 -3.04 -17.01
C THR A 193 2.49 -1.92 -16.55
N TYR A 194 3.60 -2.25 -15.92
CA TYR A 194 4.59 -1.25 -15.53
C TYR A 194 5.13 -0.50 -16.76
N VAL A 195 5.06 0.82 -16.71
CA VAL A 195 5.65 1.74 -17.69
C VAL A 195 6.65 2.62 -16.96
N PRO A 196 7.95 2.57 -17.30
CA PRO A 196 8.95 3.40 -16.63
C PRO A 196 8.67 4.88 -16.88
N LEU A 197 8.93 5.72 -15.87
CA LEU A 197 8.90 7.17 -16.02
C LEU A 197 10.18 7.68 -16.72
N GLY A 198 11.28 6.98 -16.53
CA GLY A 198 12.62 7.38 -16.99
C GLY A 198 13.38 8.13 -15.90
N ASP A 199 12.71 8.97 -15.13
CA ASP A 199 13.27 9.72 -14.00
C ASP A 199 12.81 9.13 -12.66
N SER A 200 13.67 9.23 -11.64
CA SER A 200 13.34 8.79 -10.29
C SER A 200 12.51 9.85 -9.57
N THR A 201 11.51 9.42 -8.79
CA THR A 201 10.73 10.31 -7.93
C THR A 201 11.01 10.04 -6.46
N PRO A 202 10.88 11.02 -5.56
CA PRO A 202 11.08 10.80 -4.13
C PRO A 202 10.14 9.72 -3.56
N VAL A 203 8.90 9.69 -4.02
CA VAL A 203 7.86 8.81 -3.47
C VAL A 203 8.03 7.38 -3.97
N HIS A 204 8.20 7.16 -5.29
CA HIS A 204 8.43 5.81 -5.81
C HIS A 204 9.74 5.21 -5.28
N THR A 205 10.78 6.04 -5.16
CA THR A 205 12.06 5.62 -4.56
C THR A 205 11.88 5.19 -3.11
N ALA A 206 11.12 5.97 -2.32
CA ALA A 206 10.85 5.64 -0.93
C ALA A 206 10.02 4.35 -0.78
N TRP A 207 8.97 4.15 -1.59
CA TRP A 207 8.19 2.91 -1.59
C TRP A 207 9.03 1.69 -1.95
N ALA A 208 9.85 1.78 -2.99
CA ALA A 208 10.73 0.69 -3.39
C ALA A 208 11.74 0.36 -2.29
N LEU A 209 12.37 1.37 -1.68
CA LEU A 209 13.31 1.19 -0.58
C LEU A 209 12.66 0.54 0.64
N ASP A 210 11.49 1.01 1.05
CA ASP A 210 10.78 0.47 2.20
C ASP A 210 10.38 -1.00 1.98
N ALA A 211 9.94 -1.36 0.78
CA ALA A 211 9.70 -2.74 0.39
C ALA A 211 10.97 -3.61 0.47
N LEU A 212 12.09 -3.11 -0.05
CA LEU A 212 13.37 -3.81 0.01
C LEU A 212 13.85 -3.97 1.45
N VAL A 213 13.72 -2.93 2.27
CA VAL A 213 14.02 -2.98 3.71
C VAL A 213 13.18 -4.04 4.40
N ALA A 214 11.87 -4.07 4.15
CA ALA A 214 10.98 -5.06 4.75
C ALA A 214 11.40 -6.50 4.43
N ALA A 215 11.76 -6.78 3.17
CA ALA A 215 12.07 -8.11 2.67
C ALA A 215 13.52 -8.58 2.89
N ALA A 216 14.46 -7.70 3.17
CA ALA A 216 15.88 -8.04 3.25
C ALA A 216 16.30 -8.47 4.66
N GLU A 217 17.27 -9.37 4.77
CA GLU A 217 17.91 -9.75 6.04
C GLU A 217 19.12 -8.85 6.38
N ARG A 218 19.66 -8.17 5.39
CA ARG A 218 20.82 -7.25 5.52
C ARG A 218 20.77 -6.16 4.44
N PRO A 219 21.44 -5.02 4.67
CA PRO A 219 21.55 -3.98 3.65
C PRO A 219 22.23 -4.49 2.37
N THR A 220 21.76 -4.01 1.22
CA THR A 220 22.35 -4.33 -0.10
C THR A 220 22.93 -3.09 -0.78
N PRO A 221 23.86 -3.26 -1.75
CA PRO A 221 24.38 -2.13 -2.52
C PRO A 221 23.28 -1.32 -3.24
N GLU A 222 22.23 -1.99 -3.72
CA GLU A 222 21.10 -1.37 -4.41
C GLU A 222 20.29 -0.48 -3.46
N MET A 223 20.07 -0.92 -2.22
CA MET A 223 19.44 -0.09 -1.19
C MET A 223 20.29 1.16 -0.89
N LYS A 224 21.61 0.99 -0.72
CA LYS A 224 22.52 2.13 -0.50
C LYS A 224 22.49 3.12 -1.67
N ALA A 225 22.48 2.63 -2.91
CA ALA A 225 22.33 3.47 -4.10
C ALA A 225 20.98 4.20 -4.09
N GLY A 226 19.90 3.51 -3.71
CA GLY A 226 18.57 4.07 -3.61
C GLY A 226 18.46 5.18 -2.55
N PHE A 227 19.04 4.99 -1.37
CA PHE A 227 19.05 6.05 -0.35
C PHE A 227 19.88 7.27 -0.79
N ARG A 228 21.02 7.08 -1.46
CA ARG A 228 21.76 8.21 -2.05
C ARG A 228 20.93 8.96 -3.10
N ALA A 229 20.19 8.24 -3.95
CA ALA A 229 19.26 8.84 -4.90
C ALA A 229 18.14 9.61 -4.17
N LEU A 230 17.54 9.02 -3.14
CA LEU A 230 16.50 9.64 -2.34
C LEU A 230 16.98 10.95 -1.69
N PHE A 231 18.16 10.96 -1.07
CA PHE A 231 18.73 12.19 -0.49
C PHE A 231 18.97 13.26 -1.54
N ARG A 232 19.49 12.90 -2.71
CA ARG A 232 19.69 13.84 -3.82
C ARG A 232 18.36 14.47 -4.26
N LEU A 233 17.31 13.65 -4.45
CA LEU A 233 15.97 14.11 -4.84
C LEU A 233 15.33 15.03 -3.79
N LEU A 234 15.60 14.82 -2.51
CA LEU A 234 15.09 15.66 -1.42
C LEU A 234 15.85 16.98 -1.29
N HIS A 235 17.18 16.97 -1.51
CA HIS A 235 18.01 18.18 -1.41
C HIS A 235 17.97 19.05 -2.67
N HIS A 236 17.73 18.47 -3.82
CA HIS A 236 17.66 19.14 -5.11
C HIS A 236 16.34 18.79 -5.84
N PRO A 237 15.20 19.25 -5.30
CA PRO A 237 13.90 18.92 -5.87
C PRO A 237 13.72 19.54 -7.25
N ASP A 238 13.26 18.73 -8.18
CA ASP A 238 12.87 19.13 -9.53
C ASP A 238 11.38 18.80 -9.76
N TRP A 239 10.94 18.72 -11.02
CA TRP A 239 9.57 18.42 -11.41
C TRP A 239 9.07 17.06 -10.86
N THR A 240 9.97 16.10 -10.62
CA THR A 240 9.61 14.77 -10.09
C THR A 240 9.08 14.83 -8.66
N ALA A 241 9.45 15.87 -7.90
CA ALA A 241 8.96 16.09 -6.54
C ALA A 241 7.45 16.41 -6.49
N SER A 242 6.87 16.85 -7.59
CA SER A 242 5.43 17.13 -7.75
C SER A 242 4.73 16.17 -8.71
N TYR A 243 5.41 15.13 -9.17
CA TYR A 243 4.80 14.10 -10.01
C TYR A 243 3.65 13.41 -9.27
N PRO A 244 2.47 13.24 -9.89
CA PRO A 244 1.35 12.59 -9.23
C PRO A 244 1.63 11.11 -9.00
N VAL A 245 1.36 10.64 -7.80
CA VAL A 245 1.58 9.26 -7.37
C VAL A 245 0.32 8.60 -6.80
N GLY A 246 -0.76 9.34 -6.66
CA GLY A 246 -2.08 8.83 -6.27
C GLY A 246 -3.03 8.77 -7.45
N GLN A 247 -4.06 7.93 -7.33
CA GLN A 247 -5.15 7.81 -8.29
C GLN A 247 -6.47 8.06 -7.57
N GLY A 248 -7.32 8.93 -8.12
CA GLY A 248 -8.67 9.08 -7.60
C GLY A 248 -9.65 8.14 -8.28
N MET A 249 -9.51 7.99 -9.59
CA MET A 249 -10.17 6.96 -10.39
C MET A 249 -9.14 6.47 -11.40
N ALA A 250 -8.96 5.18 -11.48
CA ALA A 250 -8.03 4.59 -12.40
C ALA A 250 -8.31 5.09 -13.83
N ASP A 251 -7.26 5.49 -14.54
CA ASP A 251 -7.30 6.04 -15.91
C ASP A 251 -8.11 7.35 -16.08
N ALA A 252 -8.63 7.95 -15.00
CA ALA A 252 -9.43 9.16 -15.05
C ALA A 252 -8.70 10.41 -14.55
N PHE A 253 -8.18 10.39 -13.34
CA PHE A 253 -7.36 11.47 -12.80
C PHE A 253 -6.32 10.98 -11.78
N TYR A 254 -5.21 11.69 -11.75
CA TYR A 254 -4.07 11.41 -10.89
C TYR A 254 -3.87 12.53 -9.90
N ILE A 255 -3.40 12.20 -8.70
CA ILE A 255 -3.33 13.13 -7.58
C ILE A 255 -1.88 13.27 -7.13
N HIS A 256 -1.43 14.52 -7.01
CA HIS A 256 -0.21 14.86 -6.30
C HIS A 256 -0.52 15.13 -4.82
N TYR A 257 -0.11 14.22 -3.96
CA TYR A 257 -0.18 14.43 -2.51
C TYR A 257 1.10 15.12 -2.03
N HIS A 258 1.00 16.41 -1.74
CA HIS A 258 2.15 17.24 -1.35
C HIS A 258 2.95 16.67 -0.17
N SER A 259 2.30 16.05 0.81
CA SER A 259 2.94 15.48 2.01
C SER A 259 3.70 14.18 1.74
N TYR A 260 3.38 13.43 0.67
CA TYR A 260 3.95 12.11 0.41
C TYR A 260 5.47 12.15 0.22
N ARG A 261 5.99 13.19 -0.43
CA ARG A 261 7.44 13.39 -0.62
C ARG A 261 8.22 13.60 0.68
N TYR A 262 7.56 13.79 1.81
CA TYR A 262 8.18 13.90 3.12
C TYR A 262 7.90 12.66 3.98
N ILE A 263 6.65 12.18 3.98
CA ILE A 263 6.21 11.07 4.83
C ILE A 263 6.90 9.77 4.44
N PHE A 264 6.84 9.38 3.16
CA PHE A 264 7.38 8.08 2.73
C PHE A 264 8.92 8.00 2.79
N PRO A 265 9.70 9.04 2.42
CA PRO A 265 11.12 9.06 2.68
C PRO A 265 11.49 8.89 4.16
N LEU A 266 10.81 9.60 5.07
CA LEU A 266 11.03 9.46 6.51
C LEU A 266 10.67 8.06 7.00
N LEU A 267 9.59 7.47 6.49
CA LEU A 267 9.17 6.12 6.85
C LEU A 267 10.22 5.08 6.41
N ALA A 268 10.67 5.15 5.17
CA ALA A 268 11.69 4.23 4.66
C ALA A 268 13.02 4.32 5.43
N LEU A 269 13.44 5.55 5.78
CA LEU A 269 14.62 5.78 6.60
C LEU A 269 14.46 5.23 8.02
N ALA A 270 13.31 5.48 8.67
CA ALA A 270 13.02 5.00 9.99
C ALA A 270 13.00 3.46 10.06
N HIS A 271 12.39 2.80 9.08
CA HIS A 271 12.36 1.34 9.00
C HIS A 271 13.76 0.77 8.73
N TYR A 272 14.57 1.43 7.88
CA TYR A 272 15.95 1.02 7.66
C TYR A 272 16.76 1.10 8.96
N GLU A 273 16.72 2.25 9.65
CA GLU A 273 17.46 2.48 10.87
C GLU A 273 17.02 1.52 12.00
N GLN A 274 15.72 1.30 12.12
CA GLN A 274 15.17 0.36 13.11
C GLN A 274 15.66 -1.08 12.86
N LYS A 275 15.81 -1.48 11.60
CA LYS A 275 16.14 -2.87 11.23
C LYS A 275 17.64 -3.13 11.17
N PHE A 276 18.41 -2.19 10.64
CA PHE A 276 19.82 -2.37 10.31
C PHE A 276 20.79 -1.46 11.07
N GLY A 277 20.27 -0.49 11.84
CA GLY A 277 21.07 0.56 12.44
C GLY A 277 21.26 1.77 11.50
N PRO A 278 22.08 2.74 11.90
CA PRO A 278 22.34 3.95 11.11
C PRO A 278 22.75 3.61 9.68
N LEU A 279 22.32 4.45 8.74
CA LEU A 279 22.73 4.34 7.35
C LEU A 279 24.20 4.80 7.25
N ASP A 280 25.12 3.87 7.02
CA ASP A 280 26.52 4.18 6.77
C ASP A 280 26.68 4.78 5.37
N ASP A 281 27.60 5.76 5.23
CA ASP A 281 27.93 6.50 4.00
C ASP A 281 28.32 5.61 2.80
#